data_24a4272a5dbf1f28ee27dc9bb9233229
#
_entry.id   24a4272a5dbf1f28ee27dc9bb9233229
#
_cell.length_a   1.000
_cell.length_b   1.000
_cell.length_c   1.000
_cell.angle_alpha   90.00
_cell.angle_beta   90.00
_cell.angle_gamma   90.00
#
_symmetry.space_group_name_H-M   'P 1'
#
loop_
_entity.id
_entity.type
_entity.pdbx_description
1 polymer ?
#
loop_
_entity_poly.entity_id
_entity_poly.type
_entity_poly.pdbx_seq_one_letter_code
_entity_poly.pdbx_strand_id
1 'polypeptide(L)'
;MIIESSELPDFLTNTYLVGEPGGAAFFVDAGGPVAPLIEGAARHGMTPTHVLLTHHHYDHVCDLEALLEAYPGIEVLIHPAERAEVPAATGDLIPGEPLSVGPIEITVLHTPGHTAGMCSLLVEDHLFTGDTLFKGSVGGVRAPGSTSYADLHSSIMETLMTLPPETIVNPGHSGATTIGEEWEGNGFIRIWRGLDEEGSEQCLAMGEPATLILLGDDYDGGHKAWVRWPDGRDDLVPGSQIEAAA
;
A
#
# COMPACT_ATOMS: atom_id res chain seq x y z
N MET A 1 -21.84 -1.45 -3.09
CA MET A 1 -20.87 -1.07 -2.04
C MET A 1 -20.55 0.42 -2.12
N ILE A 2 -20.26 1.10 -1.00
CA ILE A 2 -19.76 2.49 -0.92
C ILE A 2 -18.31 2.44 -0.44
N ILE A 3 -17.44 3.24 -1.06
CA ILE A 3 -16.07 3.47 -0.62
C ILE A 3 -15.89 4.98 -0.47
N GLU A 4 -15.52 5.43 0.71
CA GLU A 4 -15.08 6.80 0.98
C GLU A 4 -13.62 6.78 1.45
N SER A 5 -12.87 7.81 1.12
CA SER A 5 -11.49 7.95 1.56
C SER A 5 -11.26 9.29 2.27
N SER A 6 -10.29 9.29 3.15
CA SER A 6 -9.76 10.49 3.79
C SER A 6 -8.24 10.43 3.68
N GLU A 7 -7.61 11.55 3.39
CA GLU A 7 -6.17 11.66 3.16
C GLU A 7 -5.51 12.45 4.30
N LEU A 8 -4.42 11.91 4.85
CA LEU A 8 -3.54 12.60 5.82
C LEU A 8 -2.62 13.57 5.05
N PRO A 9 -2.78 14.90 5.18
CA PRO A 9 -2.10 15.86 4.30
C PRO A 9 -0.58 15.81 4.35
N ASP A 10 0.01 15.50 5.52
CA ASP A 10 1.47 15.53 5.72
C ASP A 10 2.18 14.34 5.04
N PHE A 11 1.47 13.22 4.85
CA PHE A 11 2.02 11.99 4.26
C PHE A 11 1.30 11.59 2.97
N LEU A 12 0.15 12.21 2.65
CA LEU A 12 -0.76 11.83 1.56
C LEU A 12 -1.30 10.39 1.74
N THR A 13 -1.36 9.91 2.99
CA THR A 13 -1.80 8.55 3.31
C THR A 13 -3.32 8.47 3.31
N ASN A 14 -3.85 7.48 2.64
CA ASN A 14 -5.27 7.19 2.55
C ASN A 14 -5.75 6.28 3.67
N THR A 15 -6.88 6.63 4.26
CA THR A 15 -7.72 5.72 5.05
C THR A 15 -9.04 5.54 4.29
N TYR A 16 -9.55 4.32 4.22
CA TYR A 16 -10.79 4.04 3.52
C TYR A 16 -11.87 3.52 4.46
N LEU A 17 -13.11 3.96 4.23
CA LEU A 17 -14.34 3.35 4.76
C LEU A 17 -14.99 2.56 3.62
N VAL A 18 -15.23 1.27 3.84
CA VAL A 18 -15.84 0.36 2.86
C VAL A 18 -17.06 -0.28 3.50
N GLY A 19 -18.21 -0.26 2.82
CA GLY A 19 -19.41 -0.86 3.40
C GLY A 19 -20.66 -0.80 2.54
N GLU A 20 -21.72 -1.42 3.04
CA GLU A 20 -23.04 -1.39 2.44
C GLU A 20 -23.92 -0.33 3.11
N PRO A 21 -24.70 0.46 2.36
CA PRO A 21 -25.64 1.40 2.95
C PRO A 21 -26.61 0.71 3.92
N GLY A 22 -26.65 1.19 5.17
CA GLY A 22 -27.47 0.58 6.23
C GLY A 22 -26.98 -0.78 6.73
N GLY A 23 -25.76 -1.22 6.32
CA GLY A 23 -25.23 -2.54 6.58
C GLY A 23 -23.86 -2.53 7.26
N ALA A 24 -23.17 -3.65 7.12
CA ALA A 24 -21.85 -3.85 7.66
C ALA A 24 -20.80 -3.00 6.93
N ALA A 25 -19.76 -2.57 7.64
CA ALA A 25 -18.65 -1.80 7.09
C ALA A 25 -17.34 -2.11 7.84
N PHE A 26 -16.24 -1.72 7.22
CA PHE A 26 -14.89 -1.78 7.79
C PHE A 26 -14.04 -0.62 7.31
N PHE A 27 -12.96 -0.36 8.02
CA PHE A 27 -11.93 0.57 7.59
C PHE A 27 -10.73 -0.20 7.03
N VAL A 28 -10.09 0.37 6.02
CA VAL A 28 -8.75 -0.05 5.57
C VAL A 28 -7.79 1.02 5.99
N ASP A 29 -6.85 0.64 6.84
CA ASP A 29 -5.93 1.49 7.58
C ASP A 29 -6.63 2.50 8.50
N ALA A 30 -5.86 3.25 9.27
CA ALA A 30 -6.30 4.26 10.21
C ALA A 30 -5.24 5.36 10.36
N GLY A 31 -4.72 5.84 9.22
CA GLY A 31 -3.70 6.90 9.17
C GLY A 31 -4.29 8.29 9.35
N GLY A 32 -5.61 8.43 9.21
CA GLY A 32 -6.33 9.66 9.48
C GLY A 32 -6.44 10.63 8.30
N PRO A 33 -7.18 11.73 8.51
CA PRO A 33 -8.11 11.89 9.63
C PRO A 33 -9.32 10.94 9.48
N VAL A 34 -9.62 10.16 10.50
CA VAL A 34 -10.76 9.21 10.45
C VAL A 34 -12.11 9.87 10.75
N ALA A 35 -12.14 11.06 11.33
CA ALA A 35 -13.38 11.76 11.69
C ALA A 35 -14.35 11.93 10.50
N PRO A 36 -13.94 12.34 9.28
CA PRO A 36 -14.83 12.44 8.14
C PRO A 36 -15.43 11.08 7.73
N LEU A 37 -14.70 9.99 7.93
CA LEU A 37 -15.14 8.63 7.62
C LEU A 37 -16.11 8.10 8.67
N ILE A 38 -15.93 8.45 9.95
CA ILE A 38 -16.90 8.19 11.03
C ILE A 38 -18.24 8.89 10.73
N GLU A 39 -18.18 10.16 10.30
CA GLU A 39 -19.36 10.90 9.84
C GLU A 39 -19.98 10.26 8.59
N GLY A 40 -19.14 9.76 7.66
CA GLY A 40 -19.55 9.01 6.48
C GLY A 40 -20.33 7.75 6.84
N ALA A 41 -19.80 6.94 7.74
CA ALA A 41 -20.47 5.75 8.23
C ALA A 41 -21.85 6.08 8.83
N ALA A 42 -21.91 7.11 9.67
CA ALA A 42 -23.18 7.57 10.26
C ALA A 42 -24.16 8.09 9.18
N ARG A 43 -23.69 8.86 8.20
CA ARG A 43 -24.50 9.39 7.09
C ARG A 43 -25.12 8.29 6.25
N HIS A 44 -24.39 7.20 6.02
CA HIS A 44 -24.85 6.04 5.25
C HIS A 44 -25.54 4.98 6.11
N GLY A 45 -25.66 5.18 7.44
CA GLY A 45 -26.23 4.21 8.36
C GLY A 45 -25.43 2.92 8.45
N MET A 46 -24.14 2.97 8.18
CA MET A 46 -23.23 1.82 8.23
C MET A 46 -22.88 1.45 9.68
N THR A 47 -22.52 0.19 9.88
CA THR A 47 -22.06 -0.35 11.17
C THR A 47 -20.63 -0.89 11.00
N PRO A 48 -19.59 -0.07 11.20
CA PRO A 48 -18.21 -0.53 11.19
C PRO A 48 -17.95 -1.53 12.31
N THR A 49 -17.35 -2.66 11.95
CA THR A 49 -17.01 -3.75 12.88
C THR A 49 -15.55 -4.14 12.85
N HIS A 50 -14.81 -3.74 11.81
CA HIS A 50 -13.40 -4.09 11.61
C HIS A 50 -12.58 -2.89 11.16
N VAL A 51 -11.30 -2.89 11.56
CA VAL A 51 -10.21 -2.15 10.93
C VAL A 51 -9.24 -3.18 10.38
N LEU A 52 -9.00 -3.15 9.08
CA LEU A 52 -8.08 -4.05 8.39
C LEU A 52 -6.83 -3.26 8.04
N LEU A 53 -5.73 -3.53 8.74
CA LEU A 53 -4.48 -2.81 8.56
C LEU A 53 -3.63 -3.49 7.50
N THR A 54 -3.23 -2.75 6.47
CA THR A 54 -2.33 -3.25 5.42
C THR A 54 -0.94 -3.54 5.98
N HIS A 55 -0.45 -2.68 6.88
CA HIS A 55 0.83 -2.81 7.58
C HIS A 55 0.89 -1.87 8.80
N HIS A 56 2.06 -1.82 9.49
CA HIS A 56 2.21 -1.17 10.80
C HIS A 56 2.76 0.25 10.78
N HIS A 57 3.11 0.84 9.63
CA HIS A 57 3.74 2.16 9.62
C HIS A 57 2.84 3.23 10.24
N TYR A 58 3.50 4.19 10.90
CA TYR A 58 2.85 5.21 11.72
C TYR A 58 1.72 5.93 10.99
N ASP A 59 1.95 6.34 9.77
CA ASP A 59 0.99 7.08 8.96
C ASP A 59 -0.21 6.24 8.49
N HIS A 60 -0.18 4.92 8.68
CA HIS A 60 -1.31 4.02 8.46
C HIS A 60 -2.08 3.64 9.73
N VAL A 61 -1.55 4.01 10.91
CA VAL A 61 -2.15 3.64 12.21
C VAL A 61 -2.30 4.80 13.19
N CYS A 62 -1.82 6.00 12.86
CA CYS A 62 -1.70 7.11 13.82
C CYS A 62 -3.03 7.63 14.35
N ASP A 63 -4.16 7.39 13.67
CA ASP A 63 -5.51 7.79 14.10
C ASP A 63 -6.38 6.59 14.53
N LEU A 64 -5.77 5.41 14.73
CA LEU A 64 -6.46 4.18 15.13
C LEU A 64 -7.19 4.34 16.46
N GLU A 65 -6.63 5.08 17.42
CA GLU A 65 -7.24 5.31 18.73
C GLU A 65 -8.61 5.99 18.59
N ALA A 66 -8.76 6.93 17.66
CA ALA A 66 -10.03 7.59 17.40
C ALA A 66 -11.11 6.62 16.88
N LEU A 67 -10.75 5.60 16.08
CA LEU A 67 -11.68 4.54 15.68
C LEU A 67 -12.06 3.64 16.87
N LEU A 68 -11.11 3.30 17.73
CA LEU A 68 -11.38 2.50 18.94
C LEU A 68 -12.30 3.24 19.92
N GLU A 69 -12.16 4.55 20.04
CA GLU A 69 -13.06 5.37 20.85
C GLU A 69 -14.46 5.48 20.23
N ALA A 70 -14.55 5.69 18.92
CA ALA A 70 -15.82 5.84 18.21
C ALA A 70 -16.63 4.53 18.15
N TYR A 71 -15.93 3.40 18.05
CA TYR A 71 -16.53 2.07 17.90
C TYR A 71 -15.99 1.09 18.95
N PRO A 72 -16.42 1.18 20.22
CA PRO A 72 -15.97 0.26 21.27
C PRO A 72 -16.22 -1.21 20.90
N GLY A 73 -15.13 -1.99 20.87
CA GLY A 73 -15.19 -3.40 20.50
C GLY A 73 -15.00 -3.68 18.99
N ILE A 74 -14.64 -2.68 18.19
CA ILE A 74 -14.22 -2.89 16.80
C ILE A 74 -13.01 -3.84 16.77
N GLU A 75 -13.01 -4.79 15.85
CA GLU A 75 -11.88 -5.70 15.68
C GLU A 75 -10.79 -5.04 14.83
N VAL A 76 -9.54 -5.15 15.26
CA VAL A 76 -8.37 -4.64 14.51
C VAL A 76 -7.55 -5.82 14.05
N LEU A 77 -7.51 -6.05 12.73
CA LEU A 77 -6.80 -7.18 12.14
C LEU A 77 -5.57 -6.68 11.40
N ILE A 78 -4.44 -7.36 11.62
CA ILE A 78 -3.17 -7.10 10.95
C ILE A 78 -2.43 -8.42 10.73
N HIS A 79 -1.57 -8.48 9.73
CA HIS A 79 -0.76 -9.68 9.49
C HIS A 79 0.08 -10.06 10.73
N PRO A 80 0.22 -11.35 11.10
CA PRO A 80 0.95 -11.78 12.30
C PRO A 80 2.38 -11.21 12.42
N ALA A 81 3.09 -11.03 11.30
CA ALA A 81 4.43 -10.47 11.28
C ALA A 81 4.49 -8.99 11.70
N GLU A 82 3.36 -8.26 11.62
CA GLU A 82 3.22 -6.83 11.95
C GLU A 82 2.66 -6.61 13.36
N ARG A 83 2.09 -7.64 13.96
CA ARG A 83 1.26 -7.53 15.18
C ARG A 83 2.00 -6.95 16.38
N ALA A 84 3.31 -7.22 16.49
CA ALA A 84 4.11 -6.69 17.60
C ALA A 84 4.23 -5.16 17.58
N GLU A 85 4.13 -4.55 16.40
CA GLU A 85 4.22 -3.11 16.18
C GLU A 85 2.87 -2.39 16.41
N VAL A 86 1.76 -3.13 16.45
CA VAL A 86 0.41 -2.60 16.70
C VAL A 86 -0.24 -3.28 17.89
N PRO A 87 0.06 -2.85 19.13
CA PRO A 87 -0.49 -3.47 20.36
C PRO A 87 -2.01 -3.48 20.45
N ALA A 88 -2.69 -2.57 19.72
CA ALA A 88 -4.15 -2.50 19.65
C ALA A 88 -4.78 -3.58 18.76
N ALA A 89 -4.00 -4.33 17.98
CA ALA A 89 -4.51 -5.40 17.13
C ALA A 89 -5.14 -6.51 17.97
N THR A 90 -6.37 -6.86 17.63
CA THR A 90 -7.17 -7.87 18.35
C THR A 90 -7.13 -9.24 17.69
N GLY A 91 -6.80 -9.30 16.39
CA GLY A 91 -6.77 -10.52 15.59
C GLY A 91 -5.76 -10.49 14.46
N ASP A 92 -5.68 -11.59 13.74
CA ASP A 92 -4.75 -11.80 12.65
C ASP A 92 -5.43 -11.67 11.28
N LEU A 93 -4.79 -10.96 10.36
CA LEU A 93 -5.16 -10.89 8.95
C LEU A 93 -4.32 -11.93 8.20
N ILE A 94 -4.93 -13.08 7.88
CA ILE A 94 -4.22 -14.23 7.34
C ILE A 94 -4.44 -14.33 5.82
N PRO A 95 -3.39 -14.18 5.00
CA PRO A 95 -3.51 -14.38 3.56
C PRO A 95 -4.02 -15.77 3.19
N GLY A 96 -4.98 -15.80 2.23
CA GLY A 96 -5.58 -17.03 1.75
C GLY A 96 -6.66 -17.64 2.64
N GLU A 97 -6.87 -17.12 3.85
CA GLU A 97 -8.02 -17.50 4.68
C GLU A 97 -9.27 -16.69 4.32
N PRO A 98 -10.47 -17.29 4.38
CA PRO A 98 -11.72 -16.56 4.15
C PRO A 98 -11.92 -15.47 5.19
N LEU A 99 -12.12 -14.23 4.74
CA LEU A 99 -12.48 -13.10 5.57
C LEU A 99 -13.77 -12.47 5.04
N SER A 100 -14.72 -12.15 5.91
CA SER A 100 -15.93 -11.43 5.53
C SER A 100 -16.39 -10.46 6.61
N VAL A 101 -16.90 -9.31 6.18
CA VAL A 101 -17.53 -8.33 7.07
C VAL A 101 -19.00 -8.19 6.67
N GLY A 102 -19.87 -8.84 7.41
CA GLY A 102 -21.26 -9.05 6.98
C GLY A 102 -21.32 -9.84 5.67
N PRO A 103 -21.95 -9.30 4.60
CA PRO A 103 -22.00 -9.96 3.31
C PRO A 103 -20.78 -9.68 2.42
N ILE A 104 -19.88 -8.80 2.84
CA ILE A 104 -18.74 -8.38 2.03
C ILE A 104 -17.61 -9.40 2.18
N GLU A 105 -17.26 -10.06 1.08
CA GLU A 105 -16.13 -10.99 1.03
C GLU A 105 -14.83 -10.22 0.73
N ILE A 106 -13.76 -10.57 1.44
CA ILE A 106 -12.46 -9.91 1.35
C ILE A 106 -11.40 -10.97 1.08
N THR A 107 -10.69 -10.84 -0.03
CA THR A 107 -9.53 -11.68 -0.30
C THR A 107 -8.27 -10.98 0.20
N VAL A 108 -7.57 -11.61 1.14
CA VAL A 108 -6.30 -11.11 1.68
C VAL A 108 -5.16 -11.69 0.85
N LEU A 109 -4.39 -10.80 0.22
CA LEU A 109 -3.22 -11.12 -0.59
C LEU A 109 -1.95 -10.73 0.20
N HIS A 110 -1.01 -11.67 0.38
CA HIS A 110 0.29 -11.33 0.95
C HIS A 110 1.16 -10.65 -0.11
N THR A 111 1.59 -9.44 0.17
CA THR A 111 2.37 -8.61 -0.77
C THR A 111 3.62 -8.03 -0.09
N PRO A 112 4.55 -8.89 0.42
CA PRO A 112 5.74 -8.44 1.13
C PRO A 112 6.67 -7.62 0.23
N GLY A 113 7.51 -6.83 0.86
CA GLY A 113 8.47 -5.93 0.20
C GLY A 113 8.62 -4.67 1.02
N HIS A 114 7.61 -3.82 1.02
CA HIS A 114 7.56 -2.60 1.83
C HIS A 114 7.59 -2.92 3.33
N THR A 115 6.85 -3.92 3.78
CA THR A 115 7.05 -4.60 5.06
C THR A 115 6.92 -6.13 4.88
N ALA A 116 7.35 -6.89 5.89
CA ALA A 116 7.31 -8.36 5.84
C ALA A 116 5.89 -8.92 5.89
N GLY A 117 4.98 -8.23 6.56
CA GLY A 117 3.58 -8.62 6.70
C GLY A 117 2.62 -7.80 5.84
N MET A 118 3.11 -7.04 4.88
CA MET A 118 2.26 -6.25 3.98
C MET A 118 1.17 -7.10 3.36
N CYS A 119 -0.07 -6.65 3.45
CA CYS A 119 -1.23 -7.25 2.81
C CYS A 119 -1.93 -6.27 1.88
N SER A 120 -2.33 -6.76 0.72
CA SER A 120 -3.31 -6.09 -0.14
C SER A 120 -4.68 -6.76 0.02
N LEU A 121 -5.75 -5.98 -0.04
CA LEU A 121 -7.11 -6.45 0.19
C LEU A 121 -7.94 -6.28 -1.08
N LEU A 122 -8.44 -7.39 -1.63
CA LEU A 122 -9.34 -7.37 -2.78
C LEU A 122 -10.78 -7.55 -2.34
N VAL A 123 -11.63 -6.60 -2.71
CA VAL A 123 -13.05 -6.55 -2.39
C VAL A 123 -13.82 -6.24 -3.67
N GLU A 124 -14.56 -7.20 -4.20
CA GLU A 124 -15.17 -7.10 -5.53
C GLU A 124 -14.11 -6.76 -6.60
N ASP A 125 -14.22 -5.61 -7.26
CA ASP A 125 -13.28 -5.07 -8.25
C ASP A 125 -12.34 -3.98 -7.69
N HIS A 126 -12.29 -3.80 -6.37
CA HIS A 126 -11.44 -2.84 -5.66
C HIS A 126 -10.29 -3.53 -4.93
N LEU A 127 -9.07 -3.10 -5.19
CA LEU A 127 -7.84 -3.58 -4.57
C LEU A 127 -7.22 -2.47 -3.72
N PHE A 128 -7.14 -2.67 -2.41
CA PHE A 128 -6.43 -1.78 -1.49
C PHE A 128 -5.01 -2.30 -1.33
N THR A 129 -4.04 -1.59 -1.87
CA THR A 129 -2.66 -2.08 -2.00
C THR A 129 -1.75 -1.67 -0.86
N GLY A 130 -2.22 -0.82 0.06
CA GLY A 130 -1.31 -0.17 1.00
C GLY A 130 -0.10 0.38 0.24
N ASP A 131 1.10 0.10 0.74
CA ASP A 131 2.34 0.62 0.21
C ASP A 131 3.08 -0.37 -0.71
N THR A 132 2.33 -1.21 -1.42
CA THR A 132 2.89 -2.11 -2.44
C THR A 132 2.94 -1.44 -3.80
N LEU A 133 1.83 -0.89 -4.27
CA LEU A 133 1.66 -0.29 -5.60
C LEU A 133 0.95 1.05 -5.49
N PHE A 134 1.50 2.08 -6.13
CA PHE A 134 0.91 3.42 -6.23
C PHE A 134 0.62 3.76 -7.68
N LYS A 135 -0.11 4.84 -7.90
CA LYS A 135 -0.32 5.39 -9.23
C LYS A 135 0.99 5.89 -9.82
N GLY A 136 1.49 5.17 -10.83
CA GLY A 136 2.73 5.49 -11.55
C GLY A 136 4.02 5.21 -10.76
N SER A 137 3.92 4.63 -9.55
CA SER A 137 5.06 4.34 -8.69
C SER A 137 4.87 3.00 -7.94
N VAL A 138 5.83 2.64 -7.10
CA VAL A 138 5.82 1.43 -6.29
C VAL A 138 6.28 1.74 -4.86
N GLY A 139 6.00 0.87 -3.91
CA GLY A 139 6.44 1.00 -2.52
C GLY A 139 7.96 1.07 -2.37
N GLY A 140 8.43 1.68 -1.28
CA GLY A 140 9.84 1.64 -0.89
C GLY A 140 10.17 0.35 -0.15
N VAL A 141 11.47 -0.01 -0.10
CA VAL A 141 11.94 -1.25 0.55
C VAL A 141 13.03 -0.97 1.60
N ARG A 142 13.01 0.23 2.20
CA ARG A 142 14.05 0.66 3.16
C ARG A 142 13.48 1.18 4.49
N ALA A 143 12.17 1.21 4.63
CA ALA A 143 11.51 1.59 5.88
C ALA A 143 11.63 0.46 6.93
N PRO A 144 11.38 0.74 8.21
CA PRO A 144 11.36 -0.30 9.24
C PRO A 144 10.44 -1.47 8.85
N GLY A 145 10.91 -2.70 9.02
CA GLY A 145 10.15 -3.90 8.66
C GLY A 145 10.21 -4.30 7.18
N SER A 146 10.88 -3.51 6.31
CA SER A 146 11.04 -3.88 4.89
C SER A 146 11.80 -5.19 4.72
N THR A 147 11.49 -5.90 3.64
CA THR A 147 12.19 -7.15 3.29
C THR A 147 13.19 -6.91 2.15
N SER A 148 12.75 -6.93 0.90
CA SER A 148 13.65 -6.73 -0.23
C SER A 148 12.94 -6.17 -1.46
N TYR A 149 13.76 -5.62 -2.39
CA TYR A 149 13.29 -5.26 -3.74
C TYR A 149 12.70 -6.47 -4.47
N ALA A 150 13.34 -7.64 -4.35
CA ALA A 150 12.87 -8.85 -5.04
C ALA A 150 11.50 -9.30 -4.56
N ASP A 151 11.22 -9.18 -3.25
CA ASP A 151 9.90 -9.49 -2.69
C ASP A 151 8.86 -8.51 -3.21
N LEU A 152 9.14 -7.19 -3.21
CA LEU A 152 8.23 -6.18 -3.74
C LEU A 152 7.94 -6.43 -5.23
N HIS A 153 8.97 -6.69 -6.03
CA HIS A 153 8.83 -7.03 -7.44
C HIS A 153 7.92 -8.25 -7.64
N SER A 154 8.15 -9.33 -6.90
CA SER A 154 7.32 -10.55 -6.97
C SER A 154 5.88 -10.27 -6.52
N SER A 155 5.68 -9.52 -5.44
CA SER A 155 4.37 -9.11 -4.96
C SER A 155 3.57 -8.36 -6.03
N ILE A 156 4.21 -7.43 -6.74
CA ILE A 156 3.55 -6.68 -7.81
C ILE A 156 3.34 -7.57 -9.03
N MET A 157 4.38 -8.19 -9.56
CA MET A 157 4.32 -8.86 -10.86
C MET A 157 3.62 -10.22 -10.83
N GLU A 158 3.78 -10.99 -9.74
CA GLU A 158 3.28 -12.37 -9.64
C GLU A 158 1.96 -12.45 -8.85
N THR A 159 1.59 -11.37 -8.11
CA THR A 159 0.33 -11.32 -7.38
C THR A 159 -0.59 -10.24 -7.95
N LEU A 160 -0.22 -8.95 -7.88
CA LEU A 160 -1.16 -7.89 -8.23
C LEU A 160 -1.42 -7.81 -9.73
N MET A 161 -0.39 -7.91 -10.57
CA MET A 161 -0.51 -7.82 -12.04
C MET A 161 -1.18 -9.06 -12.68
N THR A 162 -1.56 -10.07 -11.90
CA THR A 162 -2.37 -11.20 -12.37
C THR A 162 -3.87 -10.93 -12.28
N LEU A 163 -4.28 -9.86 -11.61
CA LEU A 163 -5.67 -9.45 -11.48
C LEU A 163 -6.21 -8.86 -12.79
N PRO A 164 -7.54 -8.82 -12.98
CA PRO A 164 -8.16 -8.22 -14.16
C PRO A 164 -7.71 -6.76 -14.35
N PRO A 165 -7.48 -6.31 -15.59
CA PRO A 165 -6.98 -4.95 -15.86
C PRO A 165 -7.96 -3.83 -15.42
N GLU A 166 -9.25 -4.12 -15.30
CA GLU A 166 -10.29 -3.22 -14.81
C GLU A 166 -10.31 -3.09 -13.27
N THR A 167 -9.55 -3.91 -12.53
CA THR A 167 -9.47 -3.82 -11.07
C THR A 167 -8.98 -2.44 -10.64
N ILE A 168 -9.78 -1.76 -9.83
CA ILE A 168 -9.48 -0.42 -9.31
C ILE A 168 -8.50 -0.55 -8.16
N VAL A 169 -7.37 0.11 -8.28
CA VAL A 169 -6.33 0.17 -7.24
C VAL A 169 -6.57 1.39 -6.36
N ASN A 170 -6.77 1.14 -5.08
CA ASN A 170 -6.89 2.13 -4.00
C ASN A 170 -5.62 2.06 -3.15
N PRO A 171 -4.60 2.89 -3.44
CA PRO A 171 -3.29 2.78 -2.81
C PRO A 171 -3.25 3.37 -1.40
N GLY A 172 -2.20 3.06 -0.65
CA GLY A 172 -1.92 3.68 0.64
C GLY A 172 -1.68 5.19 0.53
N HIS A 173 -1.18 5.67 -0.61
CA HIS A 173 -0.90 7.08 -0.84
C HIS A 173 -1.46 7.56 -2.18
N SER A 174 -1.88 8.84 -2.20
CA SER A 174 -2.35 9.57 -3.37
C SER A 174 -3.59 8.97 -4.07
N GLY A 175 -3.78 9.25 -5.36
CA GLY A 175 -5.02 8.95 -6.09
C GLY A 175 -5.12 7.50 -6.57
N ALA A 176 -6.37 7.06 -6.82
CA ALA A 176 -6.65 5.74 -7.38
C ALA A 176 -6.15 5.61 -8.83
N THR A 177 -5.96 4.35 -9.24
CA THR A 177 -5.58 3.94 -10.60
C THR A 177 -6.26 2.59 -10.92
N THR A 178 -5.81 1.88 -11.94
CA THR A 178 -6.24 0.51 -12.24
C THR A 178 -5.04 -0.39 -12.52
N ILE A 179 -5.22 -1.70 -12.38
CA ILE A 179 -4.18 -2.68 -12.77
C ILE A 179 -3.76 -2.47 -14.23
N GLY A 180 -4.72 -2.19 -15.13
CA GLY A 180 -4.44 -1.95 -16.55
C GLY A 180 -3.65 -0.66 -16.80
N GLU A 181 -3.97 0.44 -16.09
CA GLU A 181 -3.21 1.69 -16.20
C GLU A 181 -1.77 1.52 -15.71
N GLU A 182 -1.57 0.83 -14.58
CA GLU A 182 -0.24 0.55 -14.06
C GLU A 182 0.53 -0.43 -14.96
N TRP A 183 -0.13 -1.45 -15.49
CA TRP A 183 0.47 -2.39 -16.44
C TRP A 183 1.05 -1.69 -17.68
N GLU A 184 0.34 -0.70 -18.21
CA GLU A 184 0.75 0.01 -19.43
C GLU A 184 1.62 1.24 -19.18
N GLY A 185 1.42 1.96 -18.05
CA GLY A 185 1.98 3.28 -17.82
C GLY A 185 3.06 3.36 -16.75
N ASN A 186 3.11 2.43 -15.78
CA ASN A 186 4.07 2.50 -14.69
C ASN A 186 5.50 2.17 -15.17
N GLY A 187 6.42 3.12 -15.02
CA GLY A 187 7.80 2.99 -15.54
C GLY A 187 8.55 1.79 -14.96
N PHE A 188 8.35 1.47 -13.68
CA PHE A 188 8.96 0.29 -13.05
C PHE A 188 8.45 -0.99 -13.72
N ILE A 189 7.13 -1.13 -13.85
CA ILE A 189 6.49 -2.32 -14.43
C ILE A 189 6.88 -2.47 -15.91
N ARG A 190 6.96 -1.39 -16.67
CA ARG A 190 7.36 -1.42 -18.07
C ARG A 190 8.78 -1.96 -18.28
N ILE A 191 9.73 -1.55 -17.42
CA ILE A 191 11.09 -2.08 -17.44
C ILE A 191 11.10 -3.56 -17.02
N TRP A 192 10.38 -3.94 -15.96
CA TRP A 192 10.26 -5.34 -15.53
C TRP A 192 9.71 -6.26 -16.63
N ARG A 193 8.82 -5.73 -17.47
CA ARG A 193 8.29 -6.42 -18.67
C ARG A 193 9.23 -6.40 -19.88
N GLY A 194 10.35 -5.69 -19.81
CA GLY A 194 11.27 -5.53 -20.93
C GLY A 194 10.73 -4.67 -22.08
N LEU A 195 9.74 -3.78 -21.79
CA LEU A 195 9.18 -2.84 -22.77
C LEU A 195 10.01 -1.58 -22.87
N ASP A 196 10.61 -1.15 -21.78
CA ASP A 196 11.53 -0.04 -21.73
C ASP A 196 12.93 -0.55 -21.32
N GLU A 197 13.98 0.13 -21.79
CA GLU A 197 15.36 -0.25 -21.47
C GLU A 197 15.73 0.21 -20.06
N GLU A 198 16.53 -0.61 -19.35
CA GLU A 198 17.16 -0.19 -18.11
C GLU A 198 18.15 0.96 -18.37
N GLY A 199 18.16 1.94 -17.47
CA GLY A 199 19.20 2.95 -17.43
C GLY A 199 20.58 2.34 -17.12
N SER A 200 21.64 3.07 -17.49
CA SER A 200 23.02 2.62 -17.28
C SER A 200 23.94 3.72 -16.74
N GLU A 201 23.36 4.84 -16.32
CA GLU A 201 24.11 5.98 -15.80
C GLU A 201 24.73 5.64 -14.44
N GLN A 202 26.01 5.94 -14.27
CA GLN A 202 26.67 5.79 -12.99
C GLN A 202 26.33 6.98 -12.10
N CYS A 203 25.97 6.69 -10.86
CA CYS A 203 25.58 7.68 -9.87
C CYS A 203 26.14 7.36 -8.48
N LEU A 204 25.97 8.29 -7.57
CA LEU A 204 26.02 8.00 -6.13
C LEU A 204 24.57 7.95 -5.64
N ALA A 205 24.19 6.83 -5.06
CA ALA A 205 22.91 6.64 -4.38
C ALA A 205 23.16 6.56 -2.88
N MET A 206 22.61 7.49 -2.11
CA MET A 206 22.87 7.59 -0.66
C MET A 206 24.37 7.69 -0.32
N GLY A 207 25.15 8.32 -1.20
CA GLY A 207 26.60 8.46 -1.06
C GLY A 207 27.45 7.26 -1.51
N GLU A 208 26.84 6.18 -1.97
CA GLU A 208 27.52 4.96 -2.42
C GLU A 208 27.41 4.81 -3.96
N PRO A 209 28.45 4.27 -4.63
CA PRO A 209 28.39 4.03 -6.07
C PRO A 209 27.25 3.08 -6.46
N ALA A 210 26.52 3.45 -7.51
CA ALA A 210 25.44 2.63 -8.06
C ALA A 210 25.24 2.92 -9.55
N THR A 211 24.45 2.06 -10.21
CA THR A 211 23.93 2.31 -11.55
C THR A 211 22.46 2.72 -11.41
N LEU A 212 22.08 3.88 -11.95
CA LEU A 212 20.69 4.33 -12.01
C LEU A 212 19.96 3.58 -13.12
N ILE A 213 18.98 2.76 -12.73
CA ILE A 213 18.12 1.99 -13.64
C ILE A 213 16.92 2.81 -14.07
N LEU A 214 16.27 3.47 -13.11
CA LEU A 214 15.12 4.34 -13.36
C LEU A 214 15.09 5.46 -12.30
N LEU A 215 14.80 6.68 -12.75
CA LEU A 215 14.34 7.76 -11.89
C LEU A 215 12.87 8.03 -12.25
N GLY A 216 11.98 7.37 -11.55
CA GLY A 216 10.53 7.50 -11.77
C GLY A 216 9.90 8.58 -10.87
N ASP A 217 8.73 9.07 -11.26
CA ASP A 217 7.93 9.93 -10.39
C ASP A 217 7.49 9.14 -9.15
N ASP A 218 7.28 9.85 -8.02
CA ASP A 218 6.75 9.26 -6.81
C ASP A 218 5.43 9.93 -6.39
N TYR A 219 4.69 9.29 -5.50
CA TYR A 219 3.35 9.72 -5.08
C TYR A 219 3.33 11.10 -4.40
N ASP A 220 4.44 11.53 -3.81
CA ASP A 220 4.60 12.80 -3.10
C ASP A 220 4.99 13.99 -4.02
N GLY A 221 5.06 13.76 -5.32
CA GLY A 221 5.52 14.73 -6.32
C GLY A 221 7.04 14.83 -6.44
N GLY A 222 7.78 14.00 -5.69
CA GLY A 222 9.21 13.78 -5.83
C GLY A 222 9.53 12.67 -6.83
N HIS A 223 10.63 11.98 -6.59
CA HIS A 223 11.10 10.88 -7.43
C HIS A 223 11.52 9.69 -6.57
N LYS A 224 11.30 8.50 -7.10
CA LYS A 224 11.83 7.24 -6.61
C LYS A 224 12.84 6.69 -7.60
N ALA A 225 14.02 6.34 -7.12
CA ALA A 225 15.09 5.79 -7.94
C ALA A 225 15.19 4.28 -7.73
N TRP A 226 15.13 3.53 -8.82
CA TRP A 226 15.60 2.17 -8.86
C TRP A 226 17.08 2.19 -9.21
N VAL A 227 17.88 1.64 -8.32
CA VAL A 227 19.34 1.57 -8.48
C VAL A 227 19.81 0.12 -8.41
N ARG A 228 20.94 -0.14 -9.09
CA ARG A 228 21.67 -1.41 -9.00
C ARG A 228 23.02 -1.17 -8.36
N TRP A 229 23.26 -1.83 -7.23
CA TRP A 229 24.52 -1.75 -6.52
C TRP A 229 25.65 -2.52 -7.25
N PRO A 230 26.94 -2.24 -6.96
CA PRO A 230 28.06 -2.94 -7.61
C PRO A 230 28.08 -4.47 -7.42
N ASP A 231 27.41 -4.97 -6.40
CA ASP A 231 27.25 -6.41 -6.13
C ASP A 231 26.10 -7.06 -6.93
N GLY A 232 25.41 -6.26 -7.75
CA GLY A 232 24.31 -6.70 -8.60
C GLY A 232 22.91 -6.69 -7.93
N ARG A 233 22.82 -6.27 -6.67
CA ARG A 233 21.51 -6.14 -6.00
C ARG A 233 20.77 -4.90 -6.48
N ASP A 234 19.49 -5.05 -6.76
CA ASP A 234 18.57 -3.95 -7.02
C ASP A 234 17.99 -3.39 -5.72
N ASP A 235 17.68 -2.10 -5.72
CA ASP A 235 17.13 -1.39 -4.56
C ASP A 235 16.29 -0.18 -4.99
N LEU A 236 15.43 0.30 -4.10
CA LEU A 236 14.64 1.51 -4.27
C LEU A 236 15.05 2.55 -3.22
N VAL A 237 15.49 3.70 -3.69
CA VAL A 237 15.93 4.80 -2.83
C VAL A 237 15.17 6.09 -3.19
N PRO A 238 15.03 7.05 -2.25
CA PRO A 238 14.48 8.36 -2.60
C PRO A 238 15.27 9.02 -3.72
N GLY A 239 14.61 9.58 -4.74
CA GLY A 239 15.29 10.25 -5.85
C GLY A 239 16.15 11.43 -5.41
N SER A 240 15.80 12.07 -4.28
CA SER A 240 16.60 13.14 -3.66
C SER A 240 17.96 12.67 -3.12
N GLN A 241 18.21 11.36 -3.04
CA GLN A 241 19.47 10.75 -2.61
C GLN A 241 20.35 10.30 -3.79
N ILE A 242 19.99 10.71 -5.01
CA ILE A 242 20.77 10.43 -6.23
C ILE A 242 21.63 11.66 -6.56
N GLU A 243 22.92 11.45 -6.70
CA GLU A 243 23.88 12.45 -7.12
C GLU A 243 24.63 11.96 -8.37
N ALA A 244 24.97 12.87 -9.29
CA ALA A 244 25.79 12.50 -10.45
C ALA A 244 27.16 11.98 -9.99
N ALA A 245 27.64 10.92 -10.63
CA ALA A 245 29.02 10.49 -10.45
C ALA A 245 29.97 11.57 -11.00
N ALA A 246 31.01 11.88 -10.24
CA ALA A 246 32.00 12.92 -10.63
C ALA A 246 32.90 12.47 -11.78
#